data_d736ceab694aef923ee62d77a4cf9723
#
_entry.id   d736ceab694aef923ee62d77a4cf9723
#
_cell.length_a   1.000
_cell.length_b   1.000
_cell.length_c   1.000
_cell.angle_alpha   90.00
_cell.angle_beta   90.00
_cell.angle_gamma   90.00
#
_symmetry.space_group_name_H-M   'P 1'
#
loop_
_entity.id
_entity.type
_entity.pdbx_description
1 polymer ?
#
loop_
_entity_poly.entity_id
_entity_poly.type
_entity_poly.pdbx_seq_one_letter_code
_entity_poly.pdbx_strand_id
1 'polypeptide(L)'
;MRTRQAGMSLIELMTVVVIVAILASLAIPAYRQYVLRANRTDAKTSLMFLAGALERCYTRYNSYTYDTNASLGCTVAFPQNSENGYYSIMTDGSVGGKRTASEFNLVAVPQGGQVKDTGCGNLSIDQVNTKAKSGSKSLAECWGR
;
A
#
# COMPACT_ATOMS: atom_id res chain seq x y z
N MET A 1 -6.75 -25.04 -55.29
CA MET A 1 -7.20 -25.83 -54.09
C MET A 1 -8.03 -24.91 -53.23
N ARG A 2 -9.35 -25.16 -53.08
CA ARG A 2 -10.21 -24.45 -52.13
C ARG A 2 -10.07 -25.08 -50.77
N THR A 3 -9.47 -24.40 -49.80
CA THR A 3 -9.46 -24.81 -48.39
C THR A 3 -10.88 -24.71 -47.83
N ARG A 4 -11.48 -25.81 -47.42
CA ARG A 4 -12.76 -25.83 -46.70
C ARG A 4 -12.54 -25.17 -45.33
N GLN A 5 -13.13 -24.00 -45.10
CA GLN A 5 -13.24 -23.45 -43.77
C GLN A 5 -14.26 -24.31 -43.01
N ALA A 6 -13.78 -25.07 -42.02
CA ALA A 6 -14.65 -25.77 -41.09
C ALA A 6 -15.23 -24.71 -40.11
N GLY A 7 -16.55 -24.50 -40.15
CA GLY A 7 -17.27 -23.65 -39.20
C GLY A 7 -17.31 -24.33 -37.83
N MET A 8 -17.10 -23.58 -36.76
CA MET A 8 -17.23 -24.04 -35.37
C MET A 8 -18.70 -24.29 -35.03
N SER A 9 -19.00 -25.42 -34.35
CA SER A 9 -20.36 -25.72 -33.91
C SER A 9 -20.79 -24.82 -32.74
N LEU A 10 -22.05 -24.45 -32.67
CA LEU A 10 -22.63 -23.66 -31.57
C LEU A 10 -22.39 -24.35 -30.20
N ILE A 11 -22.50 -25.67 -30.15
CA ILE A 11 -22.25 -26.43 -28.92
C ILE A 11 -20.74 -26.37 -28.50
N GLU A 12 -19.83 -26.38 -29.45
CA GLU A 12 -18.40 -26.26 -29.19
C GLU A 12 -18.06 -24.88 -28.62
N LEU A 13 -18.65 -23.81 -29.16
CA LEU A 13 -18.49 -22.45 -28.62
C LEU A 13 -19.07 -22.34 -27.21
N MET A 14 -20.26 -22.92 -26.96
CA MET A 14 -20.87 -22.90 -25.62
C MET A 14 -20.01 -23.64 -24.59
N THR A 15 -19.46 -24.80 -24.92
CA THR A 15 -18.59 -25.55 -24.00
C THR A 15 -17.31 -24.80 -23.67
N VAL A 16 -16.70 -24.15 -24.64
CA VAL A 16 -15.51 -23.29 -24.40
C VAL A 16 -15.83 -22.12 -23.46
N VAL A 17 -16.94 -21.41 -23.70
CA VAL A 17 -17.35 -20.30 -22.85
C VAL A 17 -17.61 -20.74 -21.40
N VAL A 18 -18.25 -21.89 -21.19
CA VAL A 18 -18.49 -22.45 -19.86
C VAL A 18 -17.16 -22.77 -19.14
N ILE A 19 -16.22 -23.40 -19.82
CA ILE A 19 -14.92 -23.72 -19.25
C ILE A 19 -14.16 -22.45 -18.88
N VAL A 20 -14.11 -21.44 -19.78
CA VAL A 20 -13.45 -20.16 -19.52
C VAL A 20 -14.12 -19.43 -18.35
N ALA A 21 -15.45 -19.44 -18.26
CA ALA A 21 -16.18 -18.80 -17.14
C ALA A 21 -15.82 -19.43 -15.78
N ILE A 22 -15.70 -20.77 -15.72
CA ILE A 22 -15.30 -21.49 -14.50
C ILE A 22 -13.86 -21.10 -14.12
N LEU A 23 -12.92 -21.11 -15.06
CA LEU A 23 -11.54 -20.74 -14.80
C LEU A 23 -11.41 -19.28 -14.37
N ALA A 24 -12.11 -18.37 -15.03
CA ALA A 24 -12.14 -16.95 -14.71
C ALA A 24 -12.69 -16.68 -13.31
N SER A 25 -13.70 -17.42 -12.86
CA SER A 25 -14.31 -17.26 -11.54
C SER A 25 -13.31 -17.50 -10.39
N LEU A 26 -12.33 -18.37 -10.58
CA LEU A 26 -11.24 -18.64 -9.62
C LEU A 26 -10.05 -17.71 -9.80
N ALA A 27 -9.69 -17.39 -11.04
CA ALA A 27 -8.51 -16.59 -11.35
C ALA A 27 -8.66 -15.11 -10.95
N ILE A 28 -9.83 -14.50 -11.17
CA ILE A 28 -10.05 -13.08 -10.93
C ILE A 28 -9.87 -12.69 -9.45
N PRO A 29 -10.48 -13.38 -8.46
CA PRO A 29 -10.28 -13.04 -7.05
C PRO A 29 -8.83 -13.26 -6.60
N ALA A 30 -8.15 -14.31 -7.07
CA ALA A 30 -6.76 -14.57 -6.76
C ALA A 30 -5.83 -13.46 -7.29
N TYR A 31 -6.07 -13.01 -8.52
CA TYR A 31 -5.33 -11.89 -9.13
C TYR A 31 -5.54 -10.58 -8.36
N ARG A 32 -6.76 -10.26 -7.94
CA ARG A 32 -7.05 -9.07 -7.12
C ARG A 32 -6.26 -9.07 -5.81
N GLN A 33 -6.22 -10.21 -5.11
CA GLN A 33 -5.45 -10.34 -3.87
C GLN A 33 -3.94 -10.19 -4.11
N TYR A 34 -3.45 -10.69 -5.23
CA TYR A 34 -2.06 -10.52 -5.64
C TYR A 34 -1.71 -9.03 -5.86
N VAL A 35 -2.54 -8.30 -6.60
CA VAL A 35 -2.36 -6.86 -6.84
C VAL A 35 -2.37 -6.06 -5.54
N LEU A 36 -3.37 -6.29 -4.66
CA LEU A 36 -3.42 -5.61 -3.36
C LEU A 36 -2.14 -5.86 -2.53
N ARG A 37 -1.63 -7.09 -2.57
CA ARG A 37 -0.38 -7.45 -1.88
C ARG A 37 0.84 -6.77 -2.49
N ALA A 38 0.92 -6.69 -3.81
CA ALA A 38 2.00 -5.99 -4.52
C ALA A 38 2.01 -4.48 -4.18
N ASN A 39 0.83 -3.85 -4.17
CA ASN A 39 0.69 -2.44 -3.86
C ASN A 39 1.09 -2.07 -2.41
N ARG A 40 1.05 -3.02 -1.45
CA ARG A 40 1.58 -2.76 -0.09
C ARG A 40 3.07 -2.42 -0.07
N THR A 41 3.81 -2.85 -1.09
CA THR A 41 5.23 -2.50 -1.20
C THR A 41 5.41 -0.99 -1.35
N ASP A 42 4.53 -0.31 -2.07
CA ASP A 42 4.52 1.14 -2.22
C ASP A 42 4.38 1.87 -0.86
N ALA A 43 3.46 1.41 0.01
CA ALA A 43 3.34 1.93 1.37
C ALA A 43 4.60 1.72 2.21
N LYS A 44 5.15 0.49 2.18
CA LYS A 44 6.33 0.13 2.98
C LYS A 44 7.55 0.94 2.60
N THR A 45 7.80 1.07 1.28
CA THR A 45 8.91 1.86 0.76
C THR A 45 8.79 3.32 1.16
N SER A 46 7.59 3.90 0.99
CA SER A 46 7.32 5.29 1.35
C SER A 46 7.43 5.53 2.86
N LEU A 47 6.89 4.62 3.69
CA LEU A 47 7.03 4.70 5.15
C LEU A 47 8.49 4.66 5.59
N MET A 48 9.28 3.72 5.06
CA MET A 48 10.70 3.59 5.40
C MET A 48 11.51 4.80 4.93
N PHE A 49 11.23 5.31 3.73
CA PHE A 49 11.88 6.50 3.18
C PHE A 49 11.62 7.74 4.05
N LEU A 50 10.35 7.96 4.42
CA LEU A 50 9.94 9.11 5.22
C LEU A 50 10.39 8.99 6.68
N ALA A 51 10.38 7.78 7.26
CA ALA A 51 10.98 7.54 8.57
C ALA A 51 12.48 7.91 8.56
N GLY A 52 13.23 7.44 7.57
CA GLY A 52 14.63 7.80 7.43
C GLY A 52 14.86 9.31 7.20
N ALA A 53 13.92 10.00 6.54
CA ALA A 53 13.97 11.46 6.41
C ALA A 53 13.77 12.18 7.77
N LEU A 54 12.82 11.68 8.58
CA LEU A 54 12.59 12.20 9.93
C LEU A 54 13.78 11.94 10.86
N GLU A 55 14.40 10.75 10.78
CA GLU A 55 15.61 10.45 11.55
C GLU A 55 16.78 11.40 11.20
N ARG A 56 16.96 11.73 9.93
CA ARG A 56 17.95 12.76 9.52
C ARG A 56 17.61 14.14 10.08
N CYS A 57 16.34 14.50 10.16
CA CYS A 57 15.92 15.72 10.84
C CYS A 57 16.28 15.69 12.33
N TYR A 58 15.97 14.59 13.00
CA TYR A 58 16.27 14.44 14.42
C TYR A 58 17.78 14.53 14.70
N THR A 59 18.60 13.88 13.91
CA THR A 59 20.06 13.95 14.01
C THR A 59 20.60 15.38 13.87
N ARG A 60 19.96 16.21 13.04
CA ARG A 60 20.39 17.57 12.76
C ARG A 60 19.83 18.60 13.75
N TYR A 61 18.56 18.44 14.14
CA TYR A 61 17.81 19.47 14.89
C TYR A 61 17.35 18.99 16.27
N ASN A 62 17.63 17.74 16.64
CA ASN A 62 17.16 17.08 17.85
C ASN A 62 15.62 17.17 18.03
N SER A 63 14.91 17.17 16.89
CA SER A 63 13.44 17.28 16.86
C SER A 63 12.86 16.74 15.57
N TYR A 64 11.74 16.05 15.65
CA TYR A 64 10.93 15.67 14.48
C TYR A 64 9.91 16.73 14.09
N THR A 65 9.72 17.80 14.91
CA THR A 65 8.71 18.82 14.65
C THR A 65 8.94 19.50 13.29
N TYR A 66 7.84 19.72 12.57
CA TYR A 66 7.90 20.41 11.29
C TYR A 66 8.25 21.88 11.47
N ASP A 67 9.16 22.38 10.66
CA ASP A 67 9.48 23.79 10.52
C ASP A 67 9.59 24.15 9.03
N THR A 68 9.07 25.28 8.64
CA THR A 68 9.19 25.79 7.27
C THR A 68 10.60 26.28 6.95
N ASN A 69 11.39 26.61 7.98
CA ASN A 69 12.75 27.05 7.85
C ASN A 69 13.72 25.86 7.97
N ALA A 70 14.33 25.46 6.86
CA ALA A 70 15.29 24.35 6.79
C ALA A 70 16.55 24.53 7.67
N SER A 71 16.79 25.73 8.17
CA SER A 71 17.90 26.03 9.11
C SER A 71 17.52 25.82 10.57
N LEU A 72 16.23 25.80 10.88
CA LEU A 72 15.70 25.75 12.25
C LEU A 72 15.02 24.43 12.60
N GLY A 73 14.58 23.65 11.60
CA GLY A 73 13.81 22.43 11.87
C GLY A 73 13.63 21.51 10.68
N CYS A 74 12.81 20.51 10.88
CA CYS A 74 12.53 19.48 9.90
C CYS A 74 11.50 19.94 8.86
N THR A 75 11.87 20.01 7.60
CA THR A 75 11.00 20.46 6.50
C THR A 75 10.14 19.34 5.87
N VAL A 76 10.20 18.11 6.41
CA VAL A 76 9.35 17.01 5.92
C VAL A 76 7.89 17.30 6.26
N ALA A 77 7.10 17.66 5.27
CA ALA A 77 5.67 17.95 5.44
C ALA A 77 4.80 16.70 5.26
N PHE A 78 3.63 16.69 5.86
CA PHE A 78 2.58 15.67 5.70
C PHE A 78 1.22 16.36 5.47
N PRO A 79 0.26 15.72 4.77
CA PRO A 79 0.34 14.37 4.19
C PRO A 79 1.24 14.31 2.95
N GLN A 80 1.79 13.12 2.65
CA GLN A 80 2.49 12.82 1.41
C GLN A 80 1.91 11.58 0.75
N ASN A 81 1.77 11.58 -0.57
CA ASN A 81 1.38 10.40 -1.30
C ASN A 81 2.58 9.46 -1.50
N SER A 82 2.33 8.17 -1.48
CA SER A 82 3.29 7.17 -1.92
C SER A 82 3.62 7.36 -3.41
N GLU A 83 4.73 6.80 -3.88
CA GLU A 83 5.24 6.99 -5.24
C GLU A 83 4.20 6.67 -6.32
N ASN A 84 3.45 5.58 -6.14
CA ASN A 84 2.39 5.17 -7.07
C ASN A 84 0.99 5.68 -6.68
N GLY A 85 0.86 6.45 -5.61
CA GLY A 85 -0.40 7.02 -5.15
C GLY A 85 -1.39 6.03 -4.55
N TYR A 86 -0.96 4.81 -4.23
CA TYR A 86 -1.83 3.81 -3.59
C TYR A 86 -2.07 4.10 -2.11
N TYR A 87 -1.23 4.92 -1.49
CA TYR A 87 -1.34 5.29 -0.08
C TYR A 87 -1.04 6.78 0.14
N SER A 88 -1.69 7.35 1.15
CA SER A 88 -1.35 8.66 1.69
C SER A 88 -0.68 8.48 3.04
N ILE A 89 0.52 9.04 3.21
CA ILE A 89 1.29 8.94 4.45
C ILE A 89 0.97 10.14 5.32
N MET A 90 0.54 9.87 6.54
CA MET A 90 0.05 10.87 7.49
C MET A 90 0.70 10.71 8.87
N THR A 91 0.70 11.80 9.63
CA THR A 91 1.07 11.84 11.06
C THR A 91 -0.09 12.33 11.94
N ASP A 92 -1.28 12.41 11.36
CA ASP A 92 -2.48 12.89 12.01
C ASP A 92 -3.02 11.88 13.04
N GLY A 93 -3.39 12.36 14.22
CA GLY A 93 -3.97 11.54 15.28
C GLY A 93 -5.30 10.86 14.92
N SER A 94 -6.05 11.40 13.95
CA SER A 94 -7.32 10.82 13.47
C SER A 94 -7.15 9.41 12.86
N VAL A 95 -5.95 9.11 12.33
CA VAL A 95 -5.59 7.81 11.76
C VAL A 95 -4.59 7.02 12.63
N GLY A 96 -4.36 7.47 13.87
CA GLY A 96 -3.38 6.90 14.79
C GLY A 96 -1.94 7.35 14.52
N GLY A 97 -1.75 8.39 13.70
CA GLY A 97 -0.45 9.03 13.48
C GLY A 97 -0.04 9.90 14.67
N LYS A 98 1.25 10.23 14.76
CA LYS A 98 1.82 11.10 15.77
C LYS A 98 3.06 11.79 15.23
N ARG A 99 3.30 13.04 15.63
CA ARG A 99 4.54 13.76 15.40
C ARG A 99 4.75 14.82 16.46
N THR A 100 5.79 14.65 17.25
CA THR A 100 6.22 15.57 18.32
C THR A 100 7.72 15.87 18.16
N ALA A 101 8.31 16.54 19.11
CA ALA A 101 9.76 16.77 19.10
C ALA A 101 10.57 15.47 19.22
N SER A 102 10.08 14.50 20.00
CA SER A 102 10.82 13.27 20.35
C SER A 102 10.25 11.99 19.76
N GLU A 103 9.08 12.04 19.13
CA GLU A 103 8.39 10.83 18.66
C GLU A 103 7.67 11.08 17.34
N PHE A 104 7.59 10.04 16.51
CA PHE A 104 6.66 9.99 15.40
C PHE A 104 6.01 8.62 15.25
N ASN A 105 4.82 8.60 14.66
CA ASN A 105 4.18 7.43 14.12
C ASN A 105 3.63 7.79 12.73
N LEU A 106 4.25 7.24 11.68
CA LEU A 106 3.80 7.40 10.30
C LEU A 106 2.74 6.37 9.98
N VAL A 107 1.65 6.81 9.39
CA VAL A 107 0.55 5.94 8.98
C VAL A 107 0.31 6.07 7.49
N ALA A 108 0.43 4.96 6.77
CA ALA A 108 0.05 4.83 5.37
C ALA A 108 -1.42 4.43 5.27
N VAL A 109 -2.24 5.35 4.81
CA VAL A 109 -3.70 5.18 4.62
C VAL A 109 -3.96 4.79 3.17
N PRO A 110 -4.59 3.63 2.90
CA PRO A 110 -4.85 3.18 1.54
C PRO A 110 -5.79 4.14 0.79
N GLN A 111 -5.52 4.35 -0.50
CA GLN A 111 -6.25 5.23 -1.39
C GLN A 111 -6.87 4.46 -2.57
N GLY A 112 -7.93 5.00 -3.15
CA GLY A 112 -8.53 4.46 -4.38
C GLY A 112 -8.89 2.97 -4.28
N GLY A 113 -8.39 2.17 -5.21
CA GLY A 113 -8.63 0.72 -5.25
C GLY A 113 -8.02 -0.05 -4.08
N GLN A 114 -6.99 0.50 -3.43
CA GLN A 114 -6.29 -0.13 -2.31
C GLN A 114 -7.10 -0.12 -1.00
N VAL A 115 -8.12 0.71 -0.88
CA VAL A 115 -9.09 0.72 0.24
C VAL A 115 -9.76 -0.65 0.44
N LYS A 116 -9.83 -1.47 -0.63
CA LYS A 116 -10.35 -2.85 -0.60
C LYS A 116 -9.45 -3.83 0.17
N ASP A 117 -8.25 -3.43 0.53
CA ASP A 117 -7.32 -4.23 1.34
C ASP A 117 -7.63 -4.14 2.84
N THR A 118 -8.86 -4.45 3.21
CA THR A 118 -9.34 -4.42 4.60
C THR A 118 -8.59 -5.39 5.52
N GLY A 119 -7.96 -6.41 4.95
CA GLY A 119 -7.17 -7.39 5.71
C GLY A 119 -5.92 -6.78 6.36
N CYS A 120 -5.25 -5.86 5.70
CA CYS A 120 -4.11 -5.12 6.26
C CYS A 120 -4.49 -3.69 6.69
N GLY A 121 -5.39 -3.03 5.96
CA GLY A 121 -5.83 -1.67 6.26
C GLY A 121 -4.66 -0.68 6.23
N ASN A 122 -4.63 0.23 7.20
CA ASN A 122 -3.51 1.15 7.39
C ASN A 122 -2.25 0.40 7.82
N LEU A 123 -1.10 0.80 7.31
CA LEU A 123 0.21 0.32 7.76
C LEU A 123 0.91 1.46 8.50
N SER A 124 1.61 1.17 9.60
CA SER A 124 2.32 2.21 10.34
C SER A 124 3.68 1.76 10.84
N ILE A 125 4.55 2.77 11.04
CA ILE A 125 5.89 2.61 11.58
C ILE A 125 6.23 3.80 12.50
N ASP A 126 6.84 3.52 13.64
CA ASP A 126 7.29 4.53 14.60
C ASP A 126 8.82 4.76 14.56
N GLN A 127 9.30 5.67 15.39
CA GLN A 127 10.72 6.05 15.52
C GLN A 127 11.63 4.91 16.02
N VAL A 128 11.10 3.88 16.66
CA VAL A 128 11.86 2.69 17.07
C VAL A 128 11.67 1.51 16.10
N ASN A 129 11.16 1.79 14.90
CA ASN A 129 10.88 0.83 13.84
C ASN A 129 9.85 -0.24 14.22
N THR A 130 8.94 0.05 15.16
CA THR A 130 7.80 -0.80 15.46
C THR A 130 6.79 -0.70 14.32
N LYS A 131 6.48 -1.83 13.73
CA LYS A 131 5.53 -1.94 12.62
C LYS A 131 4.16 -2.33 13.15
N ALA A 132 3.10 -1.68 12.64
CA ALA A 132 1.73 -2.03 12.98
C ALA A 132 0.82 -2.01 11.74
N LYS A 133 -0.43 -2.42 11.92
CA LYS A 133 -1.47 -2.46 10.90
C LYS A 133 -2.84 -2.36 11.57
N SER A 134 -3.85 -1.87 10.84
CA SER A 134 -5.20 -1.75 11.39
C SER A 134 -6.15 -2.90 11.00
N GLY A 135 -5.82 -3.69 9.98
CA GLY A 135 -6.67 -4.76 9.47
C GLY A 135 -6.62 -6.05 10.30
N SER A 136 -7.33 -7.09 9.86
CA SER A 136 -7.49 -8.37 10.59
C SER A 136 -6.38 -9.40 10.36
N LYS A 137 -5.61 -9.29 9.26
CA LYS A 137 -4.50 -10.21 8.93
C LYS A 137 -3.34 -10.07 9.91
N SER A 138 -2.46 -11.06 9.94
CA SER A 138 -1.25 -11.00 10.78
C SER A 138 -0.28 -9.91 10.29
N LEU A 139 0.61 -9.45 11.20
CA LEU A 139 1.64 -8.48 10.87
C LEU A 139 2.58 -9.02 9.77
N ALA A 140 2.94 -10.31 9.86
CA ALA A 140 3.80 -10.97 8.88
C ALA A 140 3.19 -11.02 7.47
N GLU A 141 1.86 -11.20 7.34
CA GLU A 141 1.18 -11.16 6.05
C GLU A 141 1.12 -9.75 5.45
N CYS A 142 1.08 -8.71 6.29
CA CYS A 142 0.97 -7.32 5.84
C CYS A 142 2.34 -6.71 5.57
N TRP A 143 3.32 -6.93 6.44
CA TRP A 143 4.67 -6.35 6.32
C TRP A 143 5.69 -7.28 5.64
N GLY A 144 5.42 -8.59 5.57
CA GLY A 144 6.39 -9.60 5.19
C GLY A 144 7.28 -10.00 6.36
N ARG A 145 8.06 -11.05 6.18
CA ARG A 145 9.08 -11.49 7.14
C ARG A 145 10.31 -10.62 7.05
#